data_d1faadae84f38b0e467698d8f1dbc6b3
#
_entry.id   d1faadae84f38b0e467698d8f1dbc6b3
#
_cell.length_a   1.000
_cell.length_b   1.000
_cell.length_c   1.000
_cell.angle_alpha   90.00
_cell.angle_beta   90.00
_cell.angle_gamma   90.00
#
_symmetry.space_group_name_H-M   'P 1'
#
loop_
_entity.id
_entity.type
_entity.pdbx_description
1 polymer ?
#
loop_
_entity_poly.entity_id
_entity_poly.type
_entity_poly.pdbx_seq_one_letter_code
_entity_poly.pdbx_strand_id
1 'polypeptide(L)'
;MSEIISVAFETNGKGYLGYLLDLPGAFVRGKTIDQALSKVEQEAIIYQKWRGLRPRYNLKPKVVQIHYSSLMVEDADSEILLDFDKEKMEEKEFNQYIELIKKSGFSILTIYKNTELKNWLDETRRRKTFYGDVPISIQRIFEHIDSVQYYYLSRISTDIEEKKGFLERREYCLKKLKAIYLRENNSKIYITDHEKWTIRKVLRRFIWHDRIHAKSMVKILKKQKWMGLIDCYQDPFNFFT
;
A
#
# COMPACT_ATOMS: atom_id res chain seq x y z
N MET A 1 1.44 -21.84 20.80
CA MET A 1 0.32 -20.87 20.92
C MET A 1 0.16 -20.20 19.56
N SER A 2 -1.08 -20.03 19.07
CA SER A 2 -1.36 -19.28 17.84
C SER A 2 -1.15 -17.79 18.10
N GLU A 3 -0.40 -17.10 17.24
CA GLU A 3 -0.21 -15.65 17.30
C GLU A 3 -1.41 -14.96 16.67
N ILE A 4 -1.87 -13.87 17.29
CA ILE A 4 -3.01 -13.08 16.81
C ILE A 4 -2.51 -11.99 15.88
N ILE A 5 -3.22 -11.77 14.76
CA ILE A 5 -3.04 -10.61 13.89
C ILE A 5 -4.31 -9.76 13.92
N SER A 6 -4.17 -8.49 14.27
CA SER A 6 -5.27 -7.52 14.29
C SER A 6 -5.61 -7.06 12.88
N VAL A 7 -6.89 -7.14 12.50
CA VAL A 7 -7.38 -6.72 11.20
C VAL A 7 -8.50 -5.69 11.37
N ALA A 8 -8.33 -4.55 10.73
CA ALA A 8 -9.38 -3.54 10.61
C ALA A 8 -9.94 -3.55 9.18
N PHE A 9 -11.26 -3.52 9.04
CA PHE A 9 -11.94 -3.57 7.76
C PHE A 9 -12.62 -2.25 7.40
N GLU A 10 -12.58 -1.93 6.12
CA GLU A 10 -13.46 -0.96 5.48
C GLU A 10 -14.35 -1.69 4.49
N THR A 11 -15.65 -1.33 4.46
CA THR A 11 -16.65 -1.99 3.62
C THR A 11 -17.75 -1.04 3.20
N ASN A 12 -18.30 -1.26 2.01
CA ASN A 12 -19.53 -0.65 1.51
C ASN A 12 -20.69 -1.68 1.41
N GLY A 13 -20.52 -2.85 2.02
CA GLY A 13 -21.46 -3.95 1.95
C GLY A 13 -21.32 -4.85 0.71
N LYS A 14 -20.57 -4.41 -0.33
CA LYS A 14 -20.31 -5.20 -1.55
C LYS A 14 -18.90 -5.78 -1.59
N GLY A 15 -17.97 -5.16 -0.87
CA GLY A 15 -16.59 -5.57 -0.75
C GLY A 15 -16.01 -5.27 0.62
N TYR A 16 -14.94 -5.96 0.96
CA TYR A 16 -14.19 -5.80 2.20
C TYR A 16 -12.72 -5.59 1.89
N LEU A 17 -12.15 -4.50 2.41
CA LEU A 17 -10.72 -4.20 2.38
C LEU A 17 -10.22 -4.24 3.83
N GLY A 18 -9.39 -5.23 4.15
CA GLY A 18 -8.82 -5.44 5.48
C GLY A 18 -7.37 -5.00 5.55
N TYR A 19 -7.03 -4.22 6.57
CA TYR A 19 -5.68 -3.79 6.89
C TYR A 19 -5.14 -4.61 8.06
N LEU A 20 -3.97 -5.21 7.91
CA LEU A 20 -3.29 -5.95 8.96
C LEU A 20 -2.49 -4.94 9.80
N LEU A 21 -2.96 -4.60 11.00
CA LEU A 21 -2.39 -3.49 11.78
C LEU A 21 -0.96 -3.77 12.25
N ASP A 22 -0.65 -5.02 12.56
CA ASP A 22 0.69 -5.45 12.99
C ASP A 22 1.72 -5.50 11.84
N LEU A 23 1.25 -5.34 10.59
CA LEU A 23 2.05 -5.45 9.37
C LEU A 23 1.76 -4.25 8.43
N PRO A 24 2.35 -3.08 8.68
CA PRO A 24 2.03 -1.84 7.96
C PRO A 24 2.05 -1.98 6.44
N GLY A 25 0.91 -1.70 5.80
CA GLY A 25 0.74 -1.80 4.35
C GLY A 25 0.36 -3.20 3.85
N ALA A 26 0.31 -4.23 4.71
CA ALA A 26 -0.30 -5.52 4.37
C ALA A 26 -1.82 -5.40 4.35
N PHE A 27 -2.45 -6.06 3.37
CA PHE A 27 -3.89 -5.96 3.18
C PHE A 27 -4.49 -7.21 2.55
N VAL A 28 -5.76 -7.45 2.85
CA VAL A 28 -6.57 -8.51 2.25
C VAL A 28 -7.84 -7.94 1.66
N ARG A 29 -8.43 -8.63 0.68
CA ARG A 29 -9.69 -8.23 0.06
C ARG A 29 -10.57 -9.44 -0.18
N GLY A 30 -11.90 -9.24 -0.01
CA GLY A 30 -12.90 -10.26 -0.26
C GLY A 30 -14.26 -9.65 -0.60
N LYS A 31 -15.16 -10.46 -1.18
CA LYS A 31 -16.56 -10.12 -1.34
C LYS A 31 -17.31 -10.25 0.01
N THR A 32 -16.78 -11.07 0.90
CA THR A 32 -17.26 -11.24 2.28
C THR A 32 -16.08 -11.09 3.24
N ILE A 33 -16.38 -10.83 4.50
CA ILE A 33 -15.39 -10.73 5.56
C ILE A 33 -14.61 -12.05 5.71
N ASP A 34 -15.30 -13.19 5.66
CA ASP A 34 -14.69 -14.52 5.79
C ASP A 34 -13.73 -14.80 4.63
N GLN A 35 -14.13 -14.43 3.40
CA GLN A 35 -13.24 -14.54 2.24
C GLN A 35 -11.99 -13.65 2.37
N ALA A 36 -12.09 -12.50 3.00
CA ALA A 36 -10.94 -11.65 3.27
C ALA A 36 -10.08 -12.25 4.39
N LEU A 37 -10.70 -12.69 5.50
CA LEU A 37 -10.01 -13.29 6.64
C LEU A 37 -9.24 -14.57 6.27
N SER A 38 -9.77 -15.42 5.38
CA SER A 38 -9.08 -16.62 4.93
C SER A 38 -7.75 -16.37 4.22
N LYS A 39 -7.48 -15.12 3.81
CA LYS A 39 -6.23 -14.71 3.13
C LYS A 39 -5.20 -14.08 4.07
N VAL A 40 -5.54 -13.84 5.34
CA VAL A 40 -4.67 -13.08 6.26
C VAL A 40 -3.35 -13.78 6.50
N GLU A 41 -3.35 -15.08 6.78
CA GLU A 41 -2.12 -15.82 7.02
C GLU A 41 -1.19 -15.81 5.80
N GLN A 42 -1.74 -16.05 4.61
CA GLN A 42 -0.95 -16.02 3.38
C GLN A 42 -0.37 -14.61 3.10
N GLU A 43 -1.15 -13.55 3.31
CA GLU A 43 -0.64 -12.17 3.16
C GLU A 43 0.44 -11.85 4.19
N ALA A 44 0.31 -12.33 5.42
CA ALA A 44 1.32 -12.16 6.46
C ALA A 44 2.63 -12.89 6.12
N ILE A 45 2.57 -14.12 5.60
CA ILE A 45 3.72 -14.87 5.13
C ILE A 45 4.44 -14.12 3.99
N ILE A 46 3.69 -13.66 2.98
CA ILE A 46 4.20 -12.86 1.86
C ILE A 46 4.91 -11.61 2.38
N TYR A 47 4.25 -10.90 3.29
CA TYR A 47 4.79 -9.67 3.87
C TYR A 47 6.09 -9.91 4.65
N GLN A 48 6.15 -10.97 5.47
CA GLN A 48 7.33 -11.31 6.24
C GLN A 48 8.50 -11.72 5.33
N LYS A 49 8.25 -12.48 4.27
CA LYS A 49 9.26 -12.81 3.24
C LYS A 49 9.79 -11.54 2.57
N TRP A 50 8.89 -10.62 2.16
CA TRP A 50 9.29 -9.32 1.59
C TRP A 50 10.19 -8.54 2.55
N ARG A 51 9.90 -8.57 3.84
CA ARG A 51 10.76 -7.94 4.85
C ARG A 51 12.11 -8.63 5.05
N GLY A 52 12.30 -9.85 4.54
CA GLY A 52 13.46 -10.69 4.82
C GLY A 52 13.39 -11.38 6.19
N LEU A 53 12.19 -11.54 6.74
CA LEU A 53 11.95 -12.19 8.01
C LEU A 53 11.57 -13.67 7.78
N ARG A 54 11.85 -14.50 8.78
CA ARG A 54 11.34 -15.88 8.78
C ARG A 54 9.82 -15.86 8.92
N PRO A 55 9.08 -16.50 7.99
CA PRO A 55 7.62 -16.54 8.07
C PRO A 55 7.13 -17.24 9.35
N ARG A 56 6.09 -16.68 9.94
CA ARG A 56 5.35 -17.28 11.05
C ARG A 56 4.07 -17.88 10.50
N TYR A 57 3.70 -19.03 11.02
CA TYR A 57 2.54 -19.81 10.61
C TYR A 57 1.54 -19.93 11.77
N ASN A 58 0.34 -20.43 11.49
CA ASN A 58 -0.76 -20.56 12.45
C ASN A 58 -1.21 -19.23 13.04
N LEU A 59 -1.23 -18.19 12.19
CA LEU A 59 -1.67 -16.86 12.55
C LEU A 59 -3.20 -16.80 12.56
N LYS A 60 -3.77 -16.32 13.67
CA LYS A 60 -5.23 -16.17 13.80
C LYS A 60 -5.63 -14.70 13.62
N PRO A 61 -6.44 -14.38 12.61
CA PRO A 61 -6.95 -13.02 12.46
C PRO A 61 -7.95 -12.69 13.58
N LYS A 62 -7.84 -11.48 14.13
CA LYS A 62 -8.82 -10.88 15.04
C LYS A 62 -9.33 -9.58 14.42
N VAL A 63 -10.62 -9.52 14.13
CA VAL A 63 -11.25 -8.27 13.67
C VAL A 63 -11.33 -7.32 14.86
N VAL A 64 -10.74 -6.14 14.74
CA VAL A 64 -10.69 -5.13 15.80
C VAL A 64 -11.50 -3.88 15.47
N GLN A 65 -11.78 -3.63 14.18
CA GLN A 65 -12.57 -2.51 13.70
C GLN A 65 -13.25 -2.85 12.39
N ILE A 66 -14.50 -2.39 12.20
CA ILE A 66 -15.19 -2.39 10.90
C ILE A 66 -15.71 -0.98 10.66
N HIS A 67 -15.33 -0.39 9.54
CA HIS A 67 -15.76 0.92 9.09
C HIS A 67 -16.65 0.78 7.85
N TYR A 68 -17.84 1.38 7.91
CA TYR A 68 -18.74 1.44 6.75
C TYR A 68 -18.52 2.76 6.01
N SER A 69 -18.31 2.67 4.72
CA SER A 69 -18.09 3.80 3.83
C SER A 69 -18.96 3.66 2.58
N SER A 70 -19.24 4.76 1.90
CA SER A 70 -19.93 4.73 0.60
C SER A 70 -18.98 4.53 -0.58
N LEU A 71 -17.69 4.42 -0.31
CA LEU A 71 -16.65 4.34 -1.35
C LEU A 71 -16.65 2.99 -2.06
N MET A 72 -16.04 2.95 -3.23
CA MET A 72 -15.88 1.72 -4.04
C MET A 72 -14.73 0.87 -3.50
N VAL A 73 -14.92 0.31 -2.30
CA VAL A 73 -13.90 -0.48 -1.58
C VAL A 73 -13.40 -1.67 -2.42
N GLU A 74 -14.24 -2.24 -3.27
CA GLU A 74 -13.89 -3.28 -4.22
C GLU A 74 -12.88 -2.80 -5.28
N ASP A 75 -12.78 -1.49 -5.54
CA ASP A 75 -11.77 -0.86 -6.40
C ASP A 75 -10.57 -0.32 -5.61
N ALA A 76 -10.50 -0.65 -4.32
CA ALA A 76 -9.49 -0.16 -3.39
C ALA A 76 -9.60 1.35 -3.11
N ASP A 77 -10.80 1.90 -3.26
CA ASP A 77 -11.11 3.21 -2.73
C ASP A 77 -11.21 3.13 -1.21
N SER A 78 -10.64 4.09 -0.50
CA SER A 78 -10.54 4.02 0.95
C SER A 78 -10.30 5.39 1.57
N GLU A 79 -11.13 5.73 2.55
CA GLU A 79 -11.01 6.96 3.35
C GLU A 79 -10.75 6.69 4.84
N ILE A 80 -10.75 5.43 5.26
CA ILE A 80 -10.74 5.07 6.67
C ILE A 80 -9.59 5.73 7.44
N LEU A 81 -9.95 6.40 8.53
CA LEU A 81 -9.03 6.72 9.62
C LEU A 81 -9.23 5.65 10.70
N LEU A 82 -8.27 4.75 10.82
CA LEU A 82 -8.29 3.69 11.82
C LEU A 82 -8.18 4.29 13.23
N ASP A 83 -8.74 3.61 14.24
CA ASP A 83 -8.55 4.05 15.63
C ASP A 83 -7.06 4.03 15.99
N PHE A 84 -6.35 3.02 15.55
CA PHE A 84 -4.89 2.93 15.63
C PHE A 84 -4.16 4.14 14.97
N ASP A 85 -4.68 4.72 13.89
CA ASP A 85 -4.07 5.90 13.25
C ASP A 85 -4.07 7.14 14.15
N LYS A 86 -4.93 7.18 15.18
CA LYS A 86 -5.10 8.32 16.09
C LYS A 86 -4.17 8.27 17.32
N GLU A 87 -3.58 7.12 17.59
CA GLU A 87 -2.73 6.92 18.75
C GLU A 87 -1.39 7.65 18.60
N LYS A 88 -0.76 8.00 19.72
CA LYS A 88 0.63 8.47 19.71
C LYS A 88 1.53 7.45 19.04
N MET A 89 2.59 7.92 18.42
CA MET A 89 3.56 7.09 17.73
C MET A 89 4.92 7.18 18.40
N GLU A 90 5.46 6.03 18.82
CA GLU A 90 6.82 5.96 19.33
C GLU A 90 7.84 6.20 18.22
N GLU A 91 9.01 6.78 18.55
CA GLU A 91 10.06 7.05 17.57
C GLU A 91 10.54 5.78 16.86
N LYS A 92 10.63 4.67 17.59
CA LYS A 92 10.97 3.36 17.02
C LYS A 92 9.97 2.94 15.96
N GLU A 93 8.67 3.12 16.21
CA GLU A 93 7.60 2.83 15.26
C GLU A 93 7.69 3.72 14.03
N PHE A 94 7.86 5.04 14.23
CA PHE A 94 8.05 5.99 13.14
C PHE A 94 9.22 5.60 12.23
N ASN A 95 10.39 5.32 12.82
CA ASN A 95 11.57 4.90 12.07
C ASN A 95 11.34 3.59 11.31
N GLN A 96 10.57 2.66 11.87
CA GLN A 96 10.19 1.41 11.18
C GLN A 96 9.33 1.70 9.94
N TYR A 97 8.37 2.63 10.02
CA TYR A 97 7.60 3.06 8.85
C TYR A 97 8.49 3.67 7.76
N ILE A 98 9.44 4.54 8.14
CA ILE A 98 10.39 5.16 7.21
C ILE A 98 11.18 4.08 6.45
N GLU A 99 11.73 3.09 7.15
CA GLU A 99 12.48 2.00 6.52
C GLU A 99 11.59 1.14 5.61
N LEU A 100 10.34 0.88 5.98
CA LEU A 100 9.39 0.15 5.15
C LEU A 100 9.02 0.93 3.87
N ILE A 101 8.84 2.25 3.96
CA ILE A 101 8.55 3.10 2.81
C ILE A 101 9.75 3.16 1.85
N LYS A 102 10.97 3.25 2.36
CA LYS A 102 12.18 3.14 1.54
C LYS A 102 12.24 1.79 0.84
N LYS A 103 12.06 0.70 1.60
CA LYS A 103 12.09 -0.66 1.06
C LYS A 103 11.02 -0.89 -0.01
N SER A 104 9.79 -0.41 0.20
CA SER A 104 8.73 -0.55 -0.80
C SER A 104 9.05 0.23 -2.07
N GLY A 105 9.58 1.44 -1.94
CA GLY A 105 10.04 2.25 -3.07
C GLY A 105 11.16 1.58 -3.87
N PHE A 106 12.17 1.01 -3.20
CA PHE A 106 13.21 0.23 -3.88
C PHE A 106 12.66 -1.02 -4.56
N SER A 107 11.72 -1.71 -3.94
CA SER A 107 11.07 -2.88 -4.54
C SER A 107 10.28 -2.52 -5.80
N ILE A 108 9.54 -1.40 -5.80
CA ILE A 108 8.86 -0.85 -7.00
C ILE A 108 9.87 -0.55 -8.10
N LEU A 109 10.94 0.17 -7.75
CA LEU A 109 11.96 0.57 -8.71
C LEU A 109 12.68 -0.65 -9.31
N THR A 110 12.89 -1.70 -8.52
CA THR A 110 13.45 -2.98 -8.98
C THR A 110 12.54 -3.62 -10.03
N ILE A 111 11.22 -3.72 -9.78
CA ILE A 111 10.28 -4.22 -10.79
C ILE A 111 10.36 -3.37 -12.05
N TYR A 112 10.26 -2.05 -11.92
CA TYR A 112 10.20 -1.13 -13.06
C TYR A 112 11.47 -1.17 -13.91
N LYS A 113 12.67 -1.11 -13.27
CA LYS A 113 13.95 -1.09 -13.99
C LYS A 113 14.22 -2.39 -14.73
N ASN A 114 13.84 -3.53 -14.15
CA ASN A 114 14.07 -4.85 -14.73
C ASN A 114 12.91 -5.32 -15.65
N THR A 115 11.95 -4.46 -15.94
CA THR A 115 10.91 -4.76 -16.92
C THR A 115 11.36 -4.32 -18.32
N GLU A 116 11.34 -5.23 -19.26
CA GLU A 116 11.65 -4.96 -20.67
C GLU A 116 10.47 -4.28 -21.37
N LEU A 117 9.28 -4.89 -21.29
CA LEU A 117 8.07 -4.46 -22.00
C LEU A 117 7.18 -3.55 -21.13
N LYS A 118 7.72 -2.43 -20.65
CA LYS A 118 7.02 -1.48 -19.74
C LYS A 118 5.72 -0.94 -20.32
N ASN A 119 5.70 -0.71 -21.63
CA ASN A 119 4.57 -0.09 -22.35
C ASN A 119 3.56 -1.09 -22.89
N TRP A 120 3.78 -2.40 -22.70
CA TRP A 120 2.82 -3.42 -23.10
C TRP A 120 1.50 -3.21 -22.36
N LEU A 121 0.38 -3.19 -23.12
CA LEU A 121 -0.95 -2.91 -22.59
C LEU A 121 -1.67 -4.21 -22.24
N ASP A 122 -2.04 -4.39 -20.98
CA ASP A 122 -2.93 -5.46 -20.57
C ASP A 122 -4.41 -5.03 -20.75
N GLU A 123 -4.93 -5.19 -21.94
CA GLU A 123 -6.31 -4.79 -22.30
C GLU A 123 -7.38 -5.44 -21.43
N THR A 124 -7.10 -6.61 -20.84
CA THR A 124 -8.05 -7.26 -19.92
C THR A 124 -8.24 -6.53 -18.59
N ARG A 125 -7.37 -5.56 -18.32
CA ARG A 125 -7.46 -4.69 -17.13
C ARG A 125 -8.23 -3.38 -17.42
N ARG A 126 -8.58 -3.11 -18.68
CA ARG A 126 -9.25 -1.86 -19.06
C ARG A 126 -10.60 -1.76 -18.37
N ARG A 127 -10.71 -0.78 -17.49
CA ARG A 127 -11.93 -0.42 -16.79
C ARG A 127 -11.82 0.99 -16.23
N LYS A 128 -12.95 1.63 -16.00
CA LYS A 128 -13.05 2.89 -15.27
C LYS A 128 -13.34 2.62 -13.80
N THR A 129 -12.71 3.38 -12.94
CA THR A 129 -13.06 3.54 -11.52
C THR A 129 -13.47 4.98 -11.29
N PHE A 130 -13.84 5.33 -10.08
CA PHE A 130 -14.12 6.72 -9.73
C PHE A 130 -12.87 7.63 -9.87
N TYR A 131 -11.65 7.11 -9.82
CA TYR A 131 -10.40 7.85 -10.13
C TYR A 131 -10.13 8.05 -11.63
N GLY A 132 -10.95 7.50 -12.52
CA GLY A 132 -10.71 7.46 -13.94
C GLY A 132 -10.25 6.08 -14.45
N ASP A 133 -9.47 6.08 -15.53
CA ASP A 133 -9.02 4.84 -16.15
C ASP A 133 -7.96 4.11 -15.30
N VAL A 134 -8.15 2.81 -15.08
CA VAL A 134 -7.15 1.98 -14.39
C VAL A 134 -5.89 1.87 -15.25
N PRO A 135 -4.69 2.10 -14.68
CA PRO A 135 -3.44 1.89 -15.41
C PRO A 135 -3.31 0.45 -15.90
N ILE A 136 -3.09 0.27 -17.21
CA ILE A 136 -3.05 -1.04 -17.88
C ILE A 136 -1.65 -1.43 -18.37
N SER A 137 -0.61 -0.64 -18.07
CA SER A 137 0.78 -0.96 -18.36
C SER A 137 1.65 -0.68 -17.13
N ILE A 138 2.83 -1.31 -17.09
CA ILE A 138 3.78 -1.12 -16.00
C ILE A 138 4.28 0.33 -15.97
N GLN A 139 4.49 0.95 -17.13
CA GLN A 139 4.85 2.36 -17.24
C GLN A 139 3.81 3.26 -16.55
N ARG A 140 2.54 3.12 -16.92
CA ARG A 140 1.46 3.94 -16.34
C ARG A 140 1.25 3.70 -14.86
N ILE A 141 1.41 2.43 -14.40
CA ILE A 141 1.35 2.12 -12.96
C ILE A 141 2.49 2.82 -12.22
N PHE A 142 3.70 2.79 -12.76
CA PHE A 142 4.86 3.45 -12.13
C PHE A 142 4.68 4.97 -12.06
N GLU A 143 4.24 5.60 -13.14
CA GLU A 143 3.93 7.04 -13.19
C GLU A 143 2.86 7.42 -12.14
N HIS A 144 1.83 6.60 -11.99
CA HIS A 144 0.80 6.79 -10.97
C HIS A 144 1.40 6.68 -9.56
N ILE A 145 2.21 5.66 -9.26
CA ILE A 145 2.88 5.54 -7.95
C ILE A 145 3.75 6.75 -7.67
N ASP A 146 4.46 7.24 -8.69
CA ASP A 146 5.34 8.39 -8.54
C ASP A 146 4.57 9.67 -8.23
N SER A 147 3.48 9.94 -8.93
CA SER A 147 2.64 11.14 -8.73
C SER A 147 1.96 11.16 -7.35
N VAL A 148 1.53 10.01 -6.85
CA VAL A 148 0.79 9.90 -5.58
C VAL A 148 1.67 10.20 -4.35
N GLN A 149 2.99 10.22 -4.47
CA GLN A 149 3.87 10.57 -3.35
C GLN A 149 3.56 11.97 -2.79
N TYR A 150 3.38 12.96 -3.68
CA TYR A 150 2.99 14.32 -3.27
C TYR A 150 1.55 14.40 -2.80
N TYR A 151 0.65 13.62 -3.40
CA TYR A 151 -0.72 13.55 -2.92
C TYR A 151 -0.78 13.20 -1.43
N TYR A 152 -0.06 12.15 -0.98
CA TYR A 152 -0.08 11.80 0.42
C TYR A 152 0.57 12.85 1.33
N LEU A 153 1.66 13.46 0.89
CA LEU A 153 2.27 14.54 1.67
C LEU A 153 1.33 15.75 1.77
N SER A 154 0.62 16.10 0.70
CA SER A 154 -0.30 17.25 0.68
C SER A 154 -1.49 17.11 1.64
N ARG A 155 -1.78 15.89 2.09
CA ARG A 155 -2.87 15.67 3.07
C ARG A 155 -2.57 16.26 4.44
N ILE A 156 -1.29 16.46 4.76
CA ILE A 156 -0.84 16.98 6.07
C ILE A 156 0.19 18.12 5.97
N SER A 157 0.52 18.56 4.77
CA SER A 157 1.48 19.66 4.51
C SER A 157 1.06 20.45 3.28
N THR A 158 1.16 21.77 3.37
CA THR A 158 0.90 22.69 2.24
C THR A 158 2.17 23.17 1.54
N ASP A 159 3.33 23.01 2.20
CA ASP A 159 4.63 23.41 1.68
C ASP A 159 5.28 22.23 0.96
N ILE A 160 5.02 22.11 -0.34
CA ILE A 160 5.54 21.03 -1.19
C ILE A 160 6.38 21.63 -2.31
N GLU A 161 7.64 21.22 -2.36
CA GLU A 161 8.60 21.57 -3.39
C GLU A 161 8.75 20.41 -4.37
N GLU A 162 8.66 20.69 -5.66
CA GLU A 162 8.78 19.66 -6.69
C GLU A 162 10.22 19.14 -6.81
N LYS A 163 10.38 17.82 -6.81
CA LYS A 163 11.66 17.11 -7.03
C LYS A 163 11.57 16.26 -8.29
N LYS A 164 12.72 16.12 -8.97
CA LYS A 164 12.83 15.31 -10.17
C LYS A 164 13.18 13.87 -9.80
N GLY A 165 12.43 12.93 -10.35
CA GLY A 165 12.72 11.51 -10.16
C GLY A 165 12.12 10.88 -8.90
N PHE A 166 11.80 9.60 -9.05
CA PHE A 166 11.05 8.82 -8.07
C PHE A 166 11.70 8.78 -6.68
N LEU A 167 13.01 8.51 -6.60
CA LEU A 167 13.71 8.40 -5.30
C LEU A 167 13.91 9.75 -4.63
N GLU A 168 14.26 10.80 -5.39
CA GLU A 168 14.43 12.14 -4.82
C GLU A 168 13.10 12.64 -4.24
N ARG A 169 12.00 12.38 -4.94
CA ARG A 169 10.64 12.70 -4.46
C ARG A 169 10.30 11.92 -3.19
N ARG A 170 10.66 10.63 -3.15
CA ARG A 170 10.46 9.80 -1.96
C ARG A 170 11.23 10.33 -0.76
N GLU A 171 12.51 10.60 -0.94
CA GLU A 171 13.37 11.16 0.13
C GLU A 171 12.87 12.51 0.63
N TYR A 172 12.48 13.38 -0.29
CA TYR A 172 11.88 14.67 0.08
C TYR A 172 10.62 14.49 0.94
N CYS A 173 9.68 13.63 0.51
CA CYS A 173 8.48 13.33 1.29
C CYS A 173 8.82 12.79 2.68
N LEU A 174 9.76 11.85 2.78
CA LEU A 174 10.19 11.28 4.05
C LEU A 174 10.85 12.31 4.97
N LYS A 175 11.66 13.22 4.42
CA LYS A 175 12.27 14.32 5.18
C LYS A 175 11.20 15.27 5.74
N LYS A 176 10.19 15.63 4.94
CA LYS A 176 9.08 16.47 5.40
C LYS A 176 8.24 15.75 6.47
N LEU A 177 7.91 14.48 6.27
CA LEU A 177 7.18 13.66 7.27
C LEU A 177 7.94 13.56 8.58
N LYS A 178 9.28 13.42 8.55
CA LYS A 178 10.11 13.43 9.76
C LYS A 178 10.06 14.78 10.49
N ALA A 179 10.12 15.88 9.76
CA ALA A 179 10.02 17.22 10.37
C ALA A 179 8.65 17.45 11.03
N ILE A 180 7.56 16.98 10.39
CA ILE A 180 6.22 17.06 10.96
C ILE A 180 6.12 16.16 12.20
N TYR A 181 6.63 14.92 12.14
CA TYR A 181 6.64 14.00 13.28
C TYR A 181 7.37 14.57 14.49
N LEU A 182 8.55 15.15 14.30
CA LEU A 182 9.33 15.74 15.39
C LEU A 182 8.63 16.94 16.04
N ARG A 183 7.81 17.68 15.30
CA ARG A 183 7.05 18.81 15.81
C ARG A 183 5.77 18.40 16.54
N GLU A 184 5.05 17.41 16.01
CA GLU A 184 3.66 17.13 16.40
C GLU A 184 3.45 15.69 16.89
N ASN A 185 4.46 14.81 16.74
CA ASN A 185 4.28 13.36 16.88
C ASN A 185 3.13 12.90 15.94
N ASN A 186 2.17 12.14 16.42
CA ASN A 186 0.94 11.75 15.70
C ASN A 186 -0.31 12.34 16.39
N SER A 187 -0.16 13.50 17.05
CA SER A 187 -1.21 14.08 17.91
C SER A 187 -2.27 14.86 17.14
N LYS A 188 -1.98 15.25 15.90
CA LYS A 188 -2.86 16.10 15.09
C LYS A 188 -3.64 15.32 14.05
N ILE A 189 -4.94 15.61 13.96
CA ILE A 189 -5.80 15.18 12.86
C ILE A 189 -5.94 16.35 11.89
N TYR A 190 -5.53 16.14 10.65
CA TYR A 190 -5.71 17.06 9.54
C TYR A 190 -7.01 16.72 8.81
N ILE A 191 -7.68 17.73 8.27
CA ILE A 191 -8.88 17.55 7.44
C ILE A 191 -8.58 18.20 6.09
N THR A 192 -8.56 17.40 5.05
CA THR A 192 -8.30 17.85 3.68
C THR A 192 -9.29 17.16 2.74
N ASP A 193 -10.01 17.94 1.96
CA ASP A 193 -11.06 17.46 1.05
C ASP A 193 -12.09 16.54 1.75
N HIS A 194 -12.54 16.95 2.95
CA HIS A 194 -13.46 16.23 3.83
C HIS A 194 -12.92 14.89 4.39
N GLU A 195 -11.68 14.50 4.08
CA GLU A 195 -11.03 13.29 4.58
C GLU A 195 -10.12 13.62 5.77
N LYS A 196 -10.15 12.76 6.80
CA LYS A 196 -9.32 12.89 8.01
C LYS A 196 -8.00 12.15 7.83
N TRP A 197 -6.90 12.81 8.19
CA TRP A 197 -5.54 12.31 8.06
C TRP A 197 -4.72 12.49 9.34
N THR A 198 -3.82 11.56 9.57
CA THR A 198 -2.75 11.65 10.57
C THR A 198 -1.43 11.28 9.91
N ILE A 199 -0.31 11.53 10.58
CA ILE A 199 1.01 11.10 10.08
C ILE A 199 1.03 9.58 9.87
N ARG A 200 0.53 8.79 10.85
CA ARG A 200 0.48 7.32 10.74
C ARG A 200 -0.35 6.87 9.53
N LYS A 201 -1.50 7.49 9.30
CA LYS A 201 -2.30 7.19 8.10
C LYS A 201 -1.50 7.46 6.82
N VAL A 202 -0.82 8.59 6.72
CA VAL A 202 0.04 8.89 5.55
C VAL A 202 1.12 7.83 5.39
N LEU A 203 1.85 7.50 6.46
CA LEU A 203 2.93 6.51 6.40
C LEU A 203 2.45 5.12 5.96
N ARG A 204 1.35 4.61 6.54
CA ARG A 204 0.81 3.31 6.14
C ARG A 204 0.25 3.31 4.70
N ARG A 205 -0.31 4.44 4.24
CA ARG A 205 -0.84 4.60 2.88
C ARG A 205 0.27 4.56 1.84
N PHE A 206 1.45 5.10 2.10
CA PHE A 206 2.61 4.94 1.22
C PHE A 206 2.92 3.46 0.97
N ILE A 207 3.04 2.66 2.04
CA ILE A 207 3.42 1.24 1.91
C ILE A 207 2.29 0.44 1.26
N TRP A 208 1.04 0.67 1.69
CA TRP A 208 -0.13 0.01 1.12
C TRP A 208 -0.28 0.29 -0.37
N HIS A 209 -0.14 1.54 -0.79
CA HIS A 209 -0.25 1.98 -2.18
C HIS A 209 0.85 1.35 -3.05
N ASP A 210 2.08 1.38 -2.57
CA ASP A 210 3.18 0.69 -3.25
C ASP A 210 2.88 -0.79 -3.44
N ARG A 211 2.41 -1.48 -2.40
CA ARG A 211 2.13 -2.92 -2.44
C ARG A 211 0.96 -3.28 -3.37
N ILE A 212 -0.13 -2.53 -3.34
CA ILE A 212 -1.30 -2.83 -4.19
C ILE A 212 -0.96 -2.63 -5.67
N HIS A 213 -0.19 -1.60 -6.00
CA HIS A 213 0.25 -1.33 -7.37
C HIS A 213 1.37 -2.26 -7.82
N ALA A 214 2.34 -2.60 -6.95
CA ALA A 214 3.34 -3.63 -7.23
C ALA A 214 2.70 -4.97 -7.56
N LYS A 215 1.67 -5.39 -6.80
CA LYS A 215 0.92 -6.61 -7.09
C LYS A 215 0.27 -6.58 -8.48
N SER A 216 -0.15 -5.40 -8.93
CA SER A 216 -0.67 -5.18 -10.29
C SER A 216 0.44 -5.28 -11.34
N MET A 217 1.62 -4.69 -11.10
CA MET A 217 2.77 -4.80 -12.00
C MET A 217 3.20 -6.26 -12.16
N VAL A 218 3.37 -6.99 -11.05
CA VAL A 218 3.78 -8.40 -11.08
C VAL A 218 2.73 -9.29 -11.78
N LYS A 219 1.43 -8.99 -11.67
CA LYS A 219 0.40 -9.69 -12.45
C LYS A 219 0.56 -9.47 -13.96
N ILE A 220 0.91 -8.26 -14.39
CA ILE A 220 1.19 -7.97 -15.81
C ILE A 220 2.43 -8.77 -16.27
N LEU A 221 3.52 -8.76 -15.48
CA LEU A 221 4.72 -9.53 -15.79
C LEU A 221 4.45 -11.04 -15.86
N LYS A 222 3.69 -11.58 -14.91
CA LYS A 222 3.28 -12.98 -14.93
C LYS A 222 2.51 -13.33 -16.21
N LYS A 223 1.66 -12.42 -16.68
CA LYS A 223 0.91 -12.61 -17.92
C LYS A 223 1.82 -12.52 -19.16
N GLN A 224 2.74 -11.54 -19.21
CA GLN A 224 3.75 -11.45 -20.27
C GLN A 224 4.57 -12.73 -20.37
N LYS A 225 5.02 -13.28 -19.23
CA LYS A 225 5.75 -14.56 -19.18
C LYS A 225 4.89 -15.71 -19.68
N TRP A 226 3.65 -15.81 -19.23
CA TRP A 226 2.72 -16.86 -19.68
C TRP A 226 2.48 -16.81 -21.19
N MET A 227 2.48 -15.62 -21.79
CA MET A 227 2.34 -15.42 -23.25
C MET A 227 3.65 -15.61 -24.01
N GLY A 228 4.75 -15.96 -23.36
CA GLY A 228 6.07 -16.10 -24.00
C GLY A 228 6.70 -14.78 -24.46
N LEU A 229 6.23 -13.64 -23.96
CA LEU A 229 6.75 -12.32 -24.32
C LEU A 229 8.04 -11.96 -23.57
N ILE A 230 8.26 -12.57 -22.40
CA ILE A 230 9.48 -12.43 -21.58
C ILE A 230 9.83 -13.79 -20.97
N ASP A 231 11.11 -14.04 -20.75
CA ASP A 231 11.59 -15.31 -20.16
C ASP A 231 11.43 -15.37 -18.65
N CYS A 232 11.69 -14.27 -17.95
CA CYS A 232 11.63 -14.19 -16.51
C CYS A 232 11.18 -12.81 -16.03
N TYR A 233 10.85 -12.70 -14.76
CA TYR A 233 10.58 -11.42 -14.10
C TYR A 233 10.97 -11.46 -12.62
N GLN A 234 11.10 -10.29 -12.01
CA GLN A 234 11.37 -10.17 -10.58
C GLN A 234 10.10 -9.83 -9.80
N ASP A 235 9.91 -10.52 -8.67
CA ASP A 235 8.87 -10.23 -7.69
C ASP A 235 9.49 -9.99 -6.29
N PRO A 236 10.09 -8.82 -6.08
CA PRO A 236 10.74 -8.51 -4.80
C PRO A 236 9.77 -8.44 -3.62
N PHE A 237 8.46 -8.38 -3.85
CA PHE A 237 7.42 -8.44 -2.83
C PHE A 237 6.99 -9.87 -2.47
N ASN A 238 7.42 -10.88 -3.21
CA ASN A 238 7.06 -12.29 -3.05
C ASN A 238 5.55 -12.58 -3.18
N PHE A 239 4.82 -11.84 -4.02
CA PHE A 239 3.36 -12.00 -4.16
C PHE A 239 2.96 -13.35 -4.77
N PHE A 240 3.82 -13.93 -5.62
CA PHE A 240 3.50 -15.11 -6.43
C PHE A 240 4.62 -16.17 -6.42
N THR A 241 5.49 -16.13 -5.41
CA THR A 241 6.56 -17.13 -5.18
C THR A 241 6.13 -18.18 -4.17
#